data_c9ea5a1f83c7efab8e85b77c38936954
#
_entry.id   c9ea5a1f83c7efab8e85b77c38936954
#
_cell.length_a   1.000
_cell.length_b   1.000
_cell.length_c   1.000
_cell.angle_alpha   90.00
_cell.angle_beta   90.00
_cell.angle_gamma   90.00
#
_symmetry.space_group_name_H-M   'P 1'
#
loop_
_entity.id
_entity.type
_entity.pdbx_description
1 polymer ?
#
loop_
_entity_poly.entity_id
_entity_poly.type
_entity_poly.pdbx_seq_one_letter_code
_entity_poly.pdbx_strand_id
1 'polypeptide(L)'
;MTTLQIINLAIMLAFFLCYSYQFFYIPVAWWKKDPPHRETVPHRIAVLIAARNEQAVIGNLIDSIKAQDYPAEYVDIFVVADNCTDLTGTVAGAHGATVYFRNNTAQVGKGYALQYLLRCIEDDYAPFDGYLVLDADNILSPNYITEINKTFSDGYEIITSYRNSKNYGDNWISAGYALWFLRESRYLNGARCRLGTSCAVSGTGFLFSHRILEKCGGWHYFLLTEDIQFTIANVVRGEKVGYCPTAVLYDEQPTTFRQSFRQRLRWSRGYLQVFRHYGAALFRGIFRGSFSCYDMTMNIMPAAVLSGASLAVNLGAAVVNCVSGGDWSVLALCLLQTFLSLYLTVFVLGVITTVTEWDNIYCSAGKKVWYAITFPVFMFTYIPIVIVSLFHNPAWQPIRHSRSVNLQQICAGK
;
A
#
# COMPACT_ATOMS: atom_id res chain seq x y z
N MET A 1 -26.50 -9.28 -30.64
CA MET A 1 -26.11 -9.18 -29.21
C MET A 1 -27.36 -8.95 -28.39
N THR A 2 -27.50 -9.69 -27.30
CA THR A 2 -28.59 -9.46 -26.34
C THR A 2 -28.35 -8.20 -25.52
N THR A 3 -29.39 -7.64 -24.88
CA THR A 3 -29.29 -6.48 -24.01
C THR A 3 -28.25 -6.71 -22.89
N LEU A 4 -28.24 -7.92 -22.31
CA LEU A 4 -27.25 -8.29 -21.27
C LEU A 4 -25.81 -8.22 -21.79
N GLN A 5 -25.55 -8.72 -23.01
CA GLN A 5 -24.23 -8.64 -23.65
C GLN A 5 -23.80 -7.20 -23.90
N ILE A 6 -24.72 -6.33 -24.32
CA ILE A 6 -24.44 -4.90 -24.55
C ILE A 6 -24.06 -4.21 -23.23
N ILE A 7 -24.81 -4.46 -22.14
CA ILE A 7 -24.53 -3.85 -20.83
C ILE A 7 -23.18 -4.33 -20.30
N ASN A 8 -22.90 -5.64 -20.36
CA ASN A 8 -21.61 -6.17 -19.92
C ASN A 8 -20.45 -5.64 -20.75
N LEU A 9 -20.63 -5.48 -22.08
CA LEU A 9 -19.64 -4.83 -22.93
C LEU A 9 -19.40 -3.36 -22.53
N ALA A 10 -20.46 -2.61 -22.24
CA ALA A 10 -20.33 -1.22 -21.78
C ALA A 10 -19.56 -1.12 -20.45
N ILE A 11 -19.81 -2.01 -19.49
CA ILE A 11 -19.07 -2.07 -18.23
C ILE A 11 -17.60 -2.42 -18.49
N MET A 12 -17.33 -3.39 -19.37
CA MET A 12 -15.94 -3.77 -19.74
C MET A 12 -15.21 -2.61 -20.42
N LEU A 13 -15.86 -1.87 -21.31
CA LEU A 13 -15.29 -0.67 -21.95
C LEU A 13 -15.01 0.43 -20.90
N ALA A 14 -15.90 0.62 -19.94
CA ALA A 14 -15.67 1.55 -18.82
C ALA A 14 -14.44 1.15 -18.00
N PHE A 15 -14.28 -0.14 -17.69
CA PHE A 15 -13.05 -0.64 -17.05
C PHE A 15 -11.82 -0.35 -17.89
N PHE A 16 -11.87 -0.65 -19.18
CA PHE A 16 -10.75 -0.39 -20.09
C PHE A 16 -10.39 1.09 -20.12
N LEU A 17 -11.36 1.99 -20.26
CA LEU A 17 -11.11 3.43 -20.26
C LEU A 17 -10.50 3.92 -18.94
N CYS A 18 -10.98 3.40 -17.81
CA CYS A 18 -10.46 3.78 -16.49
C CYS A 18 -9.02 3.30 -16.24
N TYR A 19 -8.63 2.12 -16.76
CA TYR A 19 -7.38 1.46 -16.36
C TYR A 19 -6.39 1.21 -17.48
N SER A 20 -6.74 1.48 -18.77
CA SER A 20 -5.84 1.25 -19.92
C SER A 20 -4.50 1.99 -19.79
N TYR A 21 -4.49 3.17 -19.16
CA TYR A 21 -3.27 3.93 -18.92
C TYR A 21 -2.23 3.15 -18.10
N GLN A 22 -2.64 2.22 -17.23
CA GLN A 22 -1.72 1.40 -16.44
C GLN A 22 -0.95 0.38 -17.31
N PHE A 23 -1.45 0.01 -18.49
CA PHE A 23 -0.67 -0.78 -19.44
C PHE A 23 0.51 0.02 -20.00
N PHE A 24 0.38 1.34 -20.15
CA PHE A 24 1.50 2.21 -20.54
C PHE A 24 2.54 2.38 -19.43
N TYR A 25 2.18 2.14 -18.17
CA TYR A 25 3.12 2.17 -17.05
C TYR A 25 4.17 1.05 -17.15
N ILE A 26 3.82 -0.10 -17.74
CA ILE A 26 4.75 -1.23 -17.90
C ILE A 26 5.95 -0.84 -18.78
N PRO A 27 5.78 -0.39 -20.04
CA PRO A 27 6.91 0.05 -20.85
C PRO A 27 7.64 1.27 -20.24
N VAL A 28 6.94 2.21 -19.61
CA VAL A 28 7.59 3.33 -18.93
C VAL A 28 8.52 2.84 -17.83
N ALA A 29 8.10 1.86 -17.04
CA ALA A 29 8.92 1.26 -16.00
C ALA A 29 10.16 0.52 -16.53
N TRP A 30 10.20 0.13 -17.81
CA TRP A 30 11.33 -0.57 -18.41
C TRP A 30 12.29 0.36 -19.14
N TRP A 31 11.78 1.31 -19.90
CA TRP A 31 12.57 2.10 -20.87
C TRP A 31 13.02 3.44 -20.32
N LYS A 32 12.24 4.05 -19.45
CA LYS A 32 12.60 5.35 -18.90
C LYS A 32 13.51 5.17 -17.67
N LYS A 33 14.71 5.73 -17.74
CA LYS A 33 15.66 5.72 -16.61
C LYS A 33 15.23 6.71 -15.53
N ASP A 34 15.61 6.44 -14.29
CA ASP A 34 15.47 7.39 -13.21
C ASP A 34 16.41 8.59 -13.44
N PRO A 35 15.99 9.82 -13.09
CA PRO A 35 16.89 10.97 -13.18
C PRO A 35 18.08 10.78 -12.26
N PRO A 36 19.26 11.34 -12.60
CA PRO A 36 20.41 11.32 -11.70
C PRO A 36 20.09 12.13 -10.44
N HIS A 37 20.59 11.66 -9.30
CA HIS A 37 20.48 12.38 -8.04
C HIS A 37 21.30 13.67 -8.06
N ARG A 38 20.83 14.69 -7.34
CA ARG A 38 21.54 15.92 -7.07
C ARG A 38 22.64 15.66 -6.04
N GLU A 39 23.40 16.71 -5.71
CA GLU A 39 24.32 16.67 -4.59
C GLU A 39 23.57 16.32 -3.30
N THR A 40 24.03 15.26 -2.64
CA THR A 40 23.36 14.71 -1.46
C THR A 40 23.97 15.31 -0.20
N VAL A 41 23.15 15.90 0.64
CA VAL A 41 23.52 16.36 1.97
C VAL A 41 22.85 15.48 3.02
N PRO A 42 23.50 15.20 4.17
CA PRO A 42 22.84 14.45 5.24
C PRO A 42 21.75 15.30 5.88
N HIS A 43 20.56 14.72 6.04
CA HIS A 43 19.41 15.32 6.72
C HIS A 43 19.14 14.62 8.04
N ARG A 44 18.67 15.37 9.02
CA ARG A 44 18.27 14.81 10.31
C ARG A 44 16.88 14.19 10.21
N ILE A 45 16.78 12.87 10.44
CA ILE A 45 15.59 12.06 10.21
C ILE A 45 15.09 11.50 11.54
N ALA A 46 13.83 11.78 11.87
CA ALA A 46 13.08 11.10 12.92
C ALA A 46 12.39 9.87 12.35
N VAL A 47 12.73 8.68 12.84
CA VAL A 47 12.02 7.43 12.48
C VAL A 47 10.87 7.25 13.44
N LEU A 48 9.65 7.18 12.91
CA LEU A 48 8.39 7.07 13.65
C LEU A 48 7.82 5.67 13.54
N ILE A 49 7.66 4.98 14.67
CA ILE A 49 7.13 3.61 14.74
C ILE A 49 5.91 3.60 15.66
N ALA A 50 4.72 3.35 15.10
CA ALA A 50 3.51 3.13 15.88
C ALA A 50 3.32 1.62 16.09
N ALA A 51 3.46 1.17 17.35
CA ALA A 51 3.47 -0.25 17.69
C ALA A 51 2.34 -0.61 18.67
N ARG A 52 1.68 -1.74 18.42
CA ARG A 52 0.67 -2.29 19.32
C ARG A 52 0.78 -3.81 19.41
N ASN A 53 1.31 -4.31 20.52
CA ASN A 53 1.54 -5.73 20.78
C ASN A 53 2.47 -6.38 19.72
N GLU A 54 3.64 -5.74 19.50
CA GLU A 54 4.65 -6.11 18.50
C GLU A 54 5.99 -6.54 19.15
N GLN A 55 5.96 -7.00 20.42
CA GLN A 55 7.18 -7.39 21.17
C GLN A 55 8.05 -8.42 20.44
N ALA A 56 7.44 -9.26 19.58
CA ALA A 56 8.15 -10.33 18.87
C ALA A 56 9.01 -9.84 17.70
N VAL A 57 8.70 -8.66 17.14
CA VAL A 57 9.28 -8.20 15.86
C VAL A 57 9.96 -6.83 15.94
N ILE A 58 9.53 -5.96 16.87
CA ILE A 58 9.98 -4.56 16.93
C ILE A 58 11.50 -4.41 17.14
N GLY A 59 12.13 -5.31 17.89
CA GLY A 59 13.59 -5.30 18.10
C GLY A 59 14.36 -5.46 16.79
N ASN A 60 13.93 -6.36 15.90
CA ASN A 60 14.58 -6.58 14.62
C ASN A 60 14.51 -5.35 13.70
N LEU A 61 13.40 -4.61 13.73
CA LEU A 61 13.30 -3.35 13.00
C LEU A 61 14.31 -2.34 13.53
N ILE A 62 14.32 -2.10 14.85
CA ILE A 62 15.23 -1.12 15.48
C ILE A 62 16.68 -1.47 15.19
N ASP A 63 17.06 -2.75 15.28
CA ASP A 63 18.39 -3.22 14.95
C ASP A 63 18.73 -2.97 13.46
N SER A 64 17.77 -3.17 12.55
CA SER A 64 17.96 -2.88 11.11
C SER A 64 18.11 -1.39 10.81
N ILE A 65 17.51 -0.51 11.62
CA ILE A 65 17.68 0.95 11.51
C ILE A 65 19.07 1.35 12.04
N LYS A 66 19.52 0.78 13.15
CA LYS A 66 20.85 1.06 13.73
C LYS A 66 22.00 0.53 12.87
N ALA A 67 21.72 -0.48 12.03
CA ALA A 67 22.70 -1.07 11.11
C ALA A 67 22.74 -0.37 9.73
N GLN A 68 22.12 0.79 9.57
CA GLN A 68 22.13 1.54 8.31
C GLN A 68 23.51 2.14 8.01
N ASP A 69 23.84 2.25 6.73
CA ASP A 69 25.02 2.95 6.21
C ASP A 69 24.83 4.48 6.15
N TYR A 70 24.18 5.03 7.14
CA TYR A 70 23.89 6.45 7.30
C TYR A 70 24.45 6.96 8.64
N PRO A 71 24.96 8.20 8.75
CA PRO A 71 25.56 8.67 10.01
C PRO A 71 24.54 8.62 11.15
N ALA A 72 24.89 7.90 12.22
CA ALA A 72 23.97 7.60 13.32
C ALA A 72 23.47 8.84 14.07
N GLU A 73 24.26 9.92 14.10
CA GLU A 73 23.94 11.21 14.72
C GLU A 73 22.80 11.97 13.98
N TYR A 74 22.45 11.54 12.76
CA TYR A 74 21.35 12.10 11.97
C TYR A 74 20.07 11.28 12.04
N VAL A 75 20.02 10.18 12.84
CA VAL A 75 18.86 9.30 12.91
C VAL A 75 18.42 9.11 14.36
N ASP A 76 17.26 9.61 14.70
CA ASP A 76 16.61 9.37 15.98
C ASP A 76 15.44 8.41 15.81
N ILE A 77 15.30 7.40 16.69
CA ILE A 77 14.26 6.37 16.61
C ILE A 77 13.24 6.59 17.71
N PHE A 78 11.99 6.83 17.31
CA PHE A 78 10.87 7.09 18.20
C PHE A 78 9.79 6.03 18.06
N VAL A 79 9.37 5.44 19.16
CA VAL A 79 8.32 4.42 19.22
C VAL A 79 7.17 4.93 20.08
N VAL A 80 5.95 4.87 19.56
CA VAL A 80 4.76 4.96 20.40
C VAL A 80 4.20 3.56 20.64
N ALA A 81 4.26 3.12 21.93
CA ALA A 81 3.60 1.90 22.40
C ALA A 81 2.11 2.22 22.65
N ASP A 82 1.26 2.02 21.61
CA ASP A 82 -0.15 2.43 21.61
C ASP A 82 -1.07 1.32 22.13
N ASN A 83 -1.64 1.50 23.32
CA ASN A 83 -2.55 0.53 23.95
C ASN A 83 -1.95 -0.89 24.01
N CYS A 84 -0.65 -1.00 24.28
CA CYS A 84 0.03 -2.29 24.42
C CYS A 84 -0.36 -3.00 25.72
N THR A 85 -0.50 -4.32 25.63
CA THR A 85 -0.73 -5.22 26.76
C THR A 85 0.43 -6.19 26.97
N ASP A 86 1.47 -6.09 26.15
CA ASP A 86 2.70 -6.87 26.17
C ASP A 86 3.93 -5.99 26.45
N LEU A 87 5.13 -6.53 26.26
CA LEU A 87 6.40 -5.85 26.54
C LEU A 87 6.94 -5.04 25.36
N THR A 88 6.10 -4.66 24.37
CA THR A 88 6.52 -3.93 23.14
C THR A 88 7.39 -2.71 23.48
N GLY A 89 6.93 -1.83 24.37
CA GLY A 89 7.68 -0.62 24.74
C GLY A 89 9.00 -0.93 25.45
N THR A 90 9.01 -1.93 26.33
CA THR A 90 10.23 -2.37 27.04
C THR A 90 11.27 -2.92 26.07
N VAL A 91 10.83 -3.76 25.10
CA VAL A 91 11.70 -4.31 24.07
C VAL A 91 12.27 -3.19 23.18
N ALA A 92 11.43 -2.26 22.74
CA ALA A 92 11.87 -1.13 21.93
C ALA A 92 12.92 -0.27 22.65
N GLY A 93 12.71 0.05 23.94
CA GLY A 93 13.68 0.79 24.73
C GLY A 93 14.99 0.04 24.95
N ALA A 94 14.95 -1.28 25.17
CA ALA A 94 16.13 -2.11 25.32
C ALA A 94 16.98 -2.17 24.04
N HIS A 95 16.35 -2.03 22.84
CA HIS A 95 17.05 -1.91 21.56
C HIS A 95 17.51 -0.47 21.24
N GLY A 96 17.23 0.51 22.13
CA GLY A 96 17.76 1.87 22.04
C GLY A 96 16.87 2.88 21.33
N ALA A 97 15.57 2.63 21.24
CA ALA A 97 14.60 3.63 20.79
C ALA A 97 14.11 4.49 21.96
N THR A 98 13.77 5.76 21.69
CA THR A 98 12.98 6.60 22.59
C THR A 98 11.53 6.17 22.55
N VAL A 99 10.95 5.81 23.70
CA VAL A 99 9.61 5.21 23.77
C VAL A 99 8.62 6.12 24.47
N TYR A 100 7.51 6.40 23.81
CA TYR A 100 6.35 7.06 24.38
C TYR A 100 5.20 6.07 24.55
N PHE A 101 4.53 6.10 25.70
CA PHE A 101 3.40 5.22 26.00
C PHE A 101 2.09 5.99 25.83
N ARG A 102 1.18 5.42 25.04
CA ARG A 102 -0.14 5.98 24.82
C ARG A 102 -1.23 4.96 25.19
N ASN A 103 -2.11 5.34 26.13
CA ASN A 103 -3.27 4.56 26.53
C ASN A 103 -4.55 5.36 26.25
N ASN A 104 -5.16 5.13 25.10
CA ASN A 104 -6.39 5.81 24.69
C ASN A 104 -7.27 4.86 23.86
N THR A 105 -8.32 4.32 24.50
CA THR A 105 -9.26 3.40 23.87
C THR A 105 -10.36 4.08 23.06
N ALA A 106 -10.52 5.40 23.19
CA ALA A 106 -11.49 6.16 22.43
C ALA A 106 -10.96 6.55 21.02
N GLN A 107 -9.63 6.76 20.92
CA GLN A 107 -8.98 7.14 19.67
C GLN A 107 -8.00 6.04 19.26
N VAL A 108 -8.51 5.01 18.59
CA VAL A 108 -7.75 3.82 18.19
C VAL A 108 -7.36 3.89 16.73
N GLY A 109 -6.09 3.63 16.41
CA GLY A 109 -5.57 3.56 15.06
C GLY A 109 -4.22 4.25 14.89
N LYS A 110 -3.48 3.87 13.84
CA LYS A 110 -2.13 4.35 13.55
C LYS A 110 -2.07 5.87 13.41
N GLY A 111 -3.07 6.49 12.78
CA GLY A 111 -3.11 7.94 12.63
C GLY A 111 -3.13 8.70 13.95
N TYR A 112 -3.89 8.22 14.94
CA TYR A 112 -3.91 8.83 16.27
C TYR A 112 -2.61 8.58 17.04
N ALA A 113 -2.01 7.41 16.89
CA ALA A 113 -0.72 7.08 17.49
C ALA A 113 0.39 7.98 16.93
N LEU A 114 0.44 8.17 15.60
CA LEU A 114 1.39 9.07 14.95
C LEU A 114 1.19 10.52 15.36
N GLN A 115 -0.06 11.01 15.46
CA GLN A 115 -0.34 12.36 15.95
C GLN A 115 0.21 12.59 17.35
N TYR A 116 -0.03 11.62 18.23
CA TYR A 116 0.48 11.69 19.61
C TYR A 116 2.01 11.71 19.65
N LEU A 117 2.64 10.79 18.88
CA LEU A 117 4.10 10.69 18.81
C LEU A 117 4.74 11.98 18.29
N LEU A 118 4.20 12.55 17.22
CA LEU A 118 4.71 13.80 16.64
C LEU A 118 4.60 14.96 17.63
N ARG A 119 3.52 15.08 18.39
CA ARG A 119 3.40 16.10 19.43
C ARG A 119 4.45 15.94 20.53
N CYS A 120 4.67 14.72 21.01
CA CYS A 120 5.73 14.47 21.99
C CYS A 120 7.11 14.85 21.46
N ILE A 121 7.38 14.57 20.17
CA ILE A 121 8.64 14.95 19.54
C ILE A 121 8.76 16.47 19.40
N GLU A 122 7.70 17.15 19.01
CA GLU A 122 7.67 18.63 18.91
C GLU A 122 7.88 19.31 20.27
N ASP A 123 7.39 18.69 21.36
CA ASP A 123 7.57 19.21 22.72
C ASP A 123 9.01 18.98 23.26
N ASP A 124 9.65 17.87 22.89
CA ASP A 124 10.91 17.42 23.50
C ASP A 124 12.16 17.72 22.63
N TYR A 125 12.01 17.95 21.33
CA TYR A 125 13.12 18.04 20.37
C TYR A 125 12.99 19.24 19.42
N ALA A 126 14.13 19.72 18.96
CA ALA A 126 14.19 20.65 17.82
C ALA A 126 13.67 19.95 16.54
N PRO A 127 13.07 20.69 15.59
CA PRO A 127 12.54 20.12 14.36
C PRO A 127 13.55 19.25 13.60
N PHE A 128 13.07 18.14 13.04
CA PHE A 128 13.81 17.28 12.15
C PHE A 128 13.59 17.74 10.69
N ASP A 129 14.52 17.44 9.79
CA ASP A 129 14.33 17.73 8.37
C ASP A 129 13.22 16.84 7.77
N GLY A 130 13.17 15.57 8.20
CA GLY A 130 12.22 14.59 7.73
C GLY A 130 11.77 13.59 8.79
N TYR A 131 10.56 13.06 8.60
CA TYR A 131 9.91 12.07 9.44
C TYR A 131 9.65 10.80 8.63
N LEU A 132 10.33 9.71 8.96
CA LEU A 132 10.22 8.41 8.29
C LEU A 132 9.27 7.50 9.07
N VAL A 133 8.14 7.13 8.49
CA VAL A 133 7.13 6.26 9.10
C VAL A 133 7.35 4.80 8.72
N LEU A 134 7.51 3.94 9.72
CA LEU A 134 7.68 2.50 9.57
C LEU A 134 6.67 1.72 10.42
N ASP A 135 6.25 0.54 9.95
CA ASP A 135 5.51 -0.43 10.74
C ASP A 135 6.47 -1.29 11.57
N ALA A 136 6.06 -1.70 12.77
CA ALA A 136 6.91 -2.38 13.73
C ALA A 136 7.47 -3.74 13.25
N ASP A 137 6.84 -4.34 12.24
CA ASP A 137 7.24 -5.60 11.61
C ASP A 137 8.22 -5.43 10.44
N ASN A 138 8.60 -4.21 10.07
CA ASN A 138 9.49 -4.00 8.93
C ASN A 138 10.93 -4.44 9.20
N ILE A 139 11.66 -4.75 8.11
CA ILE A 139 13.13 -4.87 8.07
C ILE A 139 13.62 -4.04 6.91
N LEU A 140 14.68 -3.28 7.11
CA LEU A 140 15.26 -2.40 6.10
C LEU A 140 16.48 -3.02 5.41
N SER A 141 16.69 -2.72 4.13
CA SER A 141 18.00 -2.95 3.48
C SER A 141 19.06 -2.04 4.13
N PRO A 142 20.36 -2.43 4.14
CA PRO A 142 21.42 -1.66 4.84
C PRO A 142 21.58 -0.22 4.36
N ASN A 143 21.24 0.08 3.10
CA ASN A 143 21.34 1.37 2.46
C ASN A 143 20.02 2.15 2.43
N TYR A 144 18.98 1.70 3.12
CA TYR A 144 17.62 2.25 3.00
C TYR A 144 17.56 3.75 3.28
N ILE A 145 18.11 4.21 4.42
CA ILE A 145 18.08 5.63 4.82
C ILE A 145 18.92 6.47 3.88
N THR A 146 20.10 5.99 3.47
CA THR A 146 20.96 6.65 2.49
C THR A 146 20.24 6.89 1.18
N GLU A 147 19.51 5.89 0.66
CA GLU A 147 18.78 6.02 -0.60
C GLU A 147 17.58 6.97 -0.47
N ILE A 148 16.82 6.88 0.63
CA ILE A 148 15.74 7.84 0.93
C ILE A 148 16.29 9.26 1.01
N ASN A 149 17.43 9.46 1.67
CA ASN A 149 18.07 10.76 1.81
C ASN A 149 18.52 11.36 0.45
N LYS A 150 18.99 10.53 -0.50
CA LYS A 150 19.28 10.98 -1.87
C LYS A 150 18.02 11.54 -2.54
N THR A 151 16.93 10.80 -2.47
CA THR A 151 15.65 11.23 -3.05
C THR A 151 15.09 12.48 -2.35
N PHE A 152 15.35 12.62 -1.05
CA PHE A 152 14.99 13.81 -0.29
C PHE A 152 15.82 15.03 -0.72
N SER A 153 17.12 14.85 -0.93
CA SER A 153 18.04 15.88 -1.47
C SER A 153 17.66 16.32 -2.90
N ASP A 154 16.99 15.47 -3.68
CA ASP A 154 16.43 15.82 -4.99
C ASP A 154 15.26 16.83 -4.92
N GLY A 155 14.75 17.09 -3.70
CA GLY A 155 13.68 18.06 -3.43
C GLY A 155 12.27 17.45 -3.35
N TYR A 156 12.15 16.14 -3.23
CA TYR A 156 10.86 15.51 -2.92
C TYR A 156 10.55 15.65 -1.43
N GLU A 157 9.46 16.31 -1.11
CA GLU A 157 9.03 16.55 0.28
C GLU A 157 8.22 15.41 0.89
N ILE A 158 7.70 14.51 0.05
CA ILE A 158 7.05 13.26 0.44
C ILE A 158 7.62 12.17 -0.44
N ILE A 159 8.06 11.06 0.17
CA ILE A 159 8.75 9.98 -0.55
C ILE A 159 8.19 8.67 -0.06
N THR A 160 7.85 7.76 -0.98
CA THR A 160 7.59 6.35 -0.67
C THR A 160 8.71 5.46 -1.19
N SER A 161 8.83 4.25 -0.65
CA SER A 161 9.94 3.35 -0.93
C SER A 161 9.49 2.05 -1.60
N TYR A 162 10.45 1.20 -1.96
CA TYR A 162 10.19 -0.12 -2.52
C TYR A 162 9.79 -1.09 -1.42
N ARG A 163 8.57 -1.63 -1.51
CA ARG A 163 8.01 -2.59 -0.56
C ARG A 163 8.13 -4.01 -1.08
N ASN A 164 8.85 -4.84 -0.35
CA ASN A 164 8.99 -6.27 -0.56
C ASN A 164 8.36 -7.05 0.60
N SER A 165 8.38 -8.37 0.56
CA SER A 165 7.79 -9.23 1.57
C SER A 165 8.81 -10.17 2.20
N LYS A 166 8.70 -10.39 3.52
CA LYS A 166 9.48 -11.36 4.29
C LYS A 166 9.09 -12.81 3.99
N ASN A 167 7.86 -13.03 3.56
CA ASN A 167 7.23 -14.34 3.57
C ASN A 167 6.42 -14.67 2.30
N TYR A 168 6.92 -14.24 1.16
CA TYR A 168 6.33 -14.58 -0.15
C TYR A 168 6.07 -16.08 -0.30
N GLY A 169 7.03 -16.93 0.11
CA GLY A 169 7.02 -18.37 -0.10
C GLY A 169 6.10 -19.16 0.84
N ASP A 170 5.38 -18.55 1.78
CA ASP A 170 4.59 -19.28 2.77
C ASP A 170 3.35 -19.94 2.16
N ASN A 171 2.51 -19.17 1.48
CA ASN A 171 1.33 -19.68 0.80
C ASN A 171 0.80 -18.69 -0.26
N TRP A 172 -0.30 -19.07 -0.95
CA TRP A 172 -0.89 -18.26 -2.01
C TRP A 172 -1.46 -16.91 -1.56
N ILE A 173 -1.78 -16.74 -0.26
CA ILE A 173 -2.28 -15.48 0.31
C ILE A 173 -1.12 -14.51 0.48
N SER A 174 -0.05 -14.91 1.17
CA SER A 174 1.12 -14.06 1.36
C SER A 174 1.79 -13.71 0.03
N ALA A 175 1.88 -14.69 -0.89
CA ALA A 175 2.36 -14.45 -2.25
C ALA A 175 1.47 -13.47 -3.04
N GLY A 176 0.16 -13.55 -2.86
CA GLY A 176 -0.79 -12.64 -3.51
C GLY A 176 -0.58 -11.18 -3.07
N TYR A 177 -0.40 -10.93 -1.77
CA TYR A 177 -0.02 -9.62 -1.25
C TYR A 177 1.33 -9.15 -1.79
N ALA A 178 2.33 -10.02 -1.70
CA ALA A 178 3.67 -9.68 -2.14
C ALA A 178 3.73 -9.32 -3.63
N LEU A 179 3.09 -10.09 -4.51
CA LEU A 179 2.98 -9.76 -5.94
C LEU A 179 2.25 -8.42 -6.17
N TRP A 180 1.21 -8.13 -5.39
CA TRP A 180 0.53 -6.85 -5.47
C TRP A 180 1.45 -5.68 -5.12
N PHE A 181 2.19 -5.76 -4.00
CA PHE A 181 3.11 -4.69 -3.58
C PHE A 181 4.34 -4.56 -4.48
N LEU A 182 4.88 -5.67 -5.00
CA LEU A 182 5.94 -5.63 -6.01
C LEU A 182 5.47 -4.94 -7.30
N ARG A 183 4.24 -5.25 -7.76
CA ARG A 183 3.62 -4.56 -8.89
C ARG A 183 3.42 -3.07 -8.60
N GLU A 184 2.92 -2.73 -7.42
CA GLU A 184 2.72 -1.34 -6.99
C GLU A 184 4.04 -0.57 -6.98
N SER A 185 5.07 -1.12 -6.38
CA SER A 185 6.40 -0.54 -6.33
C SER A 185 6.99 -0.34 -7.74
N ARG A 186 7.04 -1.41 -8.54
CA ARG A 186 7.69 -1.40 -9.85
C ARG A 186 6.90 -0.64 -10.91
N TYR A 187 5.63 -1.01 -11.09
CA TYR A 187 4.83 -0.59 -12.24
C TYR A 187 3.92 0.59 -11.97
N LEU A 188 3.48 0.81 -10.73
CA LEU A 188 2.69 2.00 -10.42
C LEU A 188 3.60 3.14 -9.95
N ASN A 189 4.24 3.03 -8.79
CA ASN A 189 5.05 4.11 -8.25
C ASN A 189 6.30 4.38 -9.10
N GLY A 190 6.98 3.34 -9.61
CA GLY A 190 8.11 3.51 -10.51
C GLY A 190 7.77 4.25 -11.80
N ALA A 191 6.64 3.93 -12.43
CA ALA A 191 6.19 4.63 -13.64
C ALA A 191 5.72 6.07 -13.34
N ARG A 192 4.94 6.26 -12.27
CA ARG A 192 4.49 7.59 -11.82
C ARG A 192 5.66 8.55 -11.59
N CYS A 193 6.67 8.09 -10.85
CA CYS A 193 7.87 8.89 -10.58
C CYS A 193 8.57 9.30 -11.88
N ARG A 194 8.80 8.35 -12.80
CA ARG A 194 9.44 8.59 -14.09
C ARG A 194 8.63 9.51 -15.01
N LEU A 195 7.32 9.51 -14.91
CA LEU A 195 6.43 10.41 -15.65
C LEU A 195 6.31 11.79 -14.97
N GLY A 196 6.86 11.98 -13.76
CA GLY A 196 6.74 13.21 -12.99
C GLY A 196 5.35 13.43 -12.41
N THR A 197 4.53 12.35 -12.30
CA THR A 197 3.24 12.36 -11.59
C THR A 197 3.42 11.94 -10.14
N SER A 198 2.39 12.10 -9.29
CA SER A 198 2.49 11.73 -7.88
C SER A 198 2.38 10.22 -7.69
N CYS A 199 3.28 9.66 -6.88
CA CYS A 199 3.16 8.30 -6.36
C CYS A 199 2.12 8.21 -5.23
N ALA A 200 1.86 7.00 -4.74
CA ALA A 200 1.01 6.76 -3.58
C ALA A 200 1.83 6.14 -2.44
N VAL A 201 1.58 6.60 -1.22
CA VAL A 201 2.07 5.97 0.00
C VAL A 201 1.24 4.71 0.26
N SER A 202 1.85 3.64 0.73
CA SER A 202 1.22 2.34 0.95
C SER A 202 1.54 1.78 2.35
N GLY A 203 0.97 2.41 3.36
CA GLY A 203 1.01 1.99 4.77
C GLY A 203 2.31 2.32 5.49
N THR A 204 3.45 1.97 4.94
CA THR A 204 4.75 2.03 5.61
C THR A 204 5.86 2.44 4.64
N GLY A 205 7.05 2.73 5.16
CA GLY A 205 8.22 3.07 4.36
C GLY A 205 8.05 4.38 3.60
N PHE A 206 7.53 5.41 4.26
CA PHE A 206 7.42 6.72 3.66
C PHE A 206 8.01 7.81 4.56
N LEU A 207 8.65 8.77 3.92
CA LEU A 207 9.17 9.97 4.54
C LEU A 207 8.34 11.19 4.14
N PHE A 208 8.13 12.11 5.06
CA PHE A 208 7.64 13.46 4.78
C PHE A 208 8.49 14.50 5.52
N SER A 209 8.66 15.67 4.90
CA SER A 209 9.45 16.76 5.46
C SER A 209 8.74 17.49 6.58
N HIS A 210 9.50 18.22 7.38
CA HIS A 210 8.96 19.17 8.35
C HIS A 210 8.05 20.21 7.70
N ARG A 211 8.41 20.72 6.52
CA ARG A 211 7.60 21.64 5.73
C ARG A 211 6.19 21.09 5.42
N ILE A 212 6.09 19.82 5.10
CA ILE A 212 4.78 19.17 4.86
C ILE A 212 3.97 19.08 6.16
N LEU A 213 4.61 18.76 7.29
CA LEU A 213 3.96 18.70 8.59
C LEU A 213 3.37 20.08 8.96
N GLU A 214 4.16 21.16 8.85
CA GLU A 214 3.74 22.52 9.10
C GLU A 214 2.61 22.95 8.15
N LYS A 215 2.77 22.71 6.84
CA LYS A 215 1.76 23.04 5.82
C LYS A 215 0.42 22.37 6.06
N CYS A 216 0.43 21.17 6.66
CA CYS A 216 -0.76 20.44 7.04
C CYS A 216 -1.32 20.87 8.40
N GLY A 217 -0.60 21.71 9.18
CA GLY A 217 -0.97 22.09 10.52
C GLY A 217 -0.84 20.94 11.53
N GLY A 218 0.11 20.03 11.30
CA GLY A 218 0.30 18.79 12.03
C GLY A 218 -0.31 17.56 11.36
N TRP A 219 -0.33 16.43 12.07
CA TRP A 219 -0.87 15.17 11.55
C TRP A 219 -2.37 15.03 11.84
N HIS A 220 -3.21 15.04 10.81
CA HIS A 220 -4.68 15.01 10.90
C HIS A 220 -5.32 13.90 10.08
N TYR A 221 -4.66 12.75 9.94
CA TYR A 221 -5.08 11.63 9.11
C TYR A 221 -5.50 10.46 9.97
N PHE A 222 -6.83 10.26 10.14
CA PHE A 222 -7.41 9.33 11.12
C PHE A 222 -8.34 8.28 10.51
N LEU A 223 -8.52 8.28 9.19
CA LEU A 223 -9.35 7.29 8.52
C LEU A 223 -8.72 5.90 8.61
N LEU A 224 -9.47 4.86 8.26
CA LEU A 224 -9.00 3.47 8.35
C LEU A 224 -7.77 3.17 7.46
N THR A 225 -7.49 4.03 6.49
CA THR A 225 -6.30 4.06 5.63
C THR A 225 -5.73 5.47 5.69
N GLU A 226 -5.05 5.78 6.79
CA GLU A 226 -4.47 7.09 7.07
C GLU A 226 -3.38 7.48 6.06
N ASP A 227 -2.67 6.49 5.52
CA ASP A 227 -1.65 6.57 4.48
C ASP A 227 -2.21 7.06 3.14
N ILE A 228 -3.30 6.46 2.68
CA ILE A 228 -4.02 6.89 1.47
C ILE A 228 -4.69 8.23 1.70
N GLN A 229 -5.23 8.48 2.91
CA GLN A 229 -5.76 9.79 3.27
C GLN A 229 -4.68 10.86 3.18
N PHE A 230 -3.48 10.61 3.75
CA PHE A 230 -2.33 11.49 3.68
C PHE A 230 -1.90 11.74 2.22
N THR A 231 -1.77 10.68 1.43
CA THR A 231 -1.44 10.78 0.00
C THR A 231 -2.40 11.69 -0.73
N ILE A 232 -3.69 11.41 -0.66
CA ILE A 232 -4.72 12.13 -1.43
C ILE A 232 -4.87 13.57 -0.95
N ALA A 233 -4.80 13.81 0.37
CA ALA A 233 -4.85 15.16 0.92
C ALA A 233 -3.72 16.06 0.39
N ASN A 234 -2.52 15.50 0.19
CA ASN A 234 -1.39 16.22 -0.36
C ASN A 234 -1.46 16.36 -1.89
N VAL A 235 -1.86 15.31 -2.60
CA VAL A 235 -2.04 15.36 -4.06
C VAL A 235 -3.08 16.40 -4.50
N VAL A 236 -4.21 16.52 -3.81
CA VAL A 236 -5.22 17.54 -4.14
C VAL A 236 -4.76 18.98 -3.82
N ARG A 237 -3.74 19.13 -2.97
CA ARG A 237 -3.07 20.42 -2.69
C ARG A 237 -1.94 20.72 -3.69
N GLY A 238 -1.66 19.82 -4.62
CA GLY A 238 -0.60 19.95 -5.64
C GLY A 238 0.77 19.46 -5.21
N GLU A 239 0.90 18.85 -4.03
CA GLU A 239 2.16 18.21 -3.60
C GLU A 239 2.38 16.91 -4.39
N LYS A 240 3.64 16.58 -4.63
CA LYS A 240 4.04 15.34 -5.30
C LYS A 240 4.65 14.38 -4.31
N VAL A 241 4.19 13.14 -4.33
CA VAL A 241 4.85 12.04 -3.66
C VAL A 241 5.89 11.46 -4.62
N GLY A 242 7.17 11.50 -4.23
CA GLY A 242 8.28 10.85 -4.92
C GLY A 242 8.36 9.36 -4.60
N TYR A 243 9.24 8.65 -5.30
CA TYR A 243 9.47 7.23 -5.10
C TYR A 243 10.96 6.91 -5.15
N CYS A 244 11.44 6.16 -4.14
CA CYS A 244 12.81 5.67 -4.07
C CYS A 244 12.83 4.15 -4.33
N PRO A 245 13.22 3.70 -5.55
CA PRO A 245 13.21 2.28 -5.91
C PRO A 245 14.32 1.46 -5.25
N THR A 246 15.38 2.13 -4.77
CA THR A 246 16.57 1.50 -4.18
C THR A 246 16.49 1.38 -2.66
N ALA A 247 15.58 2.10 -2.02
CA ALA A 247 15.27 1.95 -0.60
C ALA A 247 14.28 0.79 -0.41
N VAL A 248 14.79 -0.39 -0.08
CA VAL A 248 13.99 -1.61 0.02
C VAL A 248 13.65 -1.91 1.48
N LEU A 249 12.36 -2.05 1.76
CA LEU A 249 11.87 -2.60 3.03
C LEU A 249 11.16 -3.93 2.82
N TYR A 250 11.14 -4.76 3.86
CA TYR A 250 10.48 -6.05 3.89
C TYR A 250 9.46 -6.08 5.02
N ASP A 251 8.22 -6.41 4.72
CA ASP A 251 7.14 -6.54 5.69
C ASP A 251 6.56 -7.96 5.76
N GLU A 252 5.79 -8.25 6.81
CA GLU A 252 5.14 -9.54 7.00
C GLU A 252 3.73 -9.52 6.43
N GLN A 253 3.44 -10.46 5.51
CA GLN A 253 2.12 -10.61 4.92
C GLN A 253 1.26 -11.63 5.66
N PRO A 254 -0.07 -11.43 5.74
CA PRO A 254 -0.99 -12.42 6.30
C PRO A 254 -0.88 -13.77 5.61
N THR A 255 -0.91 -14.84 6.42
CA THR A 255 -0.87 -16.22 5.92
C THR A 255 -2.23 -16.92 6.02
N THR A 256 -3.19 -16.36 6.77
CA THR A 256 -4.53 -16.93 6.90
C THR A 256 -5.57 -16.11 6.16
N PHE A 257 -6.55 -16.79 5.53
CA PHE A 257 -7.62 -16.10 4.80
C PHE A 257 -8.45 -15.17 5.72
N ARG A 258 -8.70 -15.58 6.96
CA ARG A 258 -9.45 -14.78 7.95
C ARG A 258 -8.77 -13.46 8.26
N GLN A 259 -7.45 -13.48 8.49
CA GLN A 259 -6.65 -12.27 8.76
C GLN A 259 -6.61 -11.37 7.52
N SER A 260 -6.35 -11.98 6.35
CA SER A 260 -6.35 -11.32 5.04
C SER A 260 -7.70 -10.65 4.74
N PHE A 261 -8.81 -11.36 4.97
CA PHE A 261 -10.16 -10.82 4.77
C PHE A 261 -10.40 -9.57 5.63
N ARG A 262 -10.07 -9.63 6.93
CA ARG A 262 -10.25 -8.49 7.86
C ARG A 262 -9.41 -7.28 7.44
N GLN A 263 -8.15 -7.51 7.09
CA GLN A 263 -7.25 -6.44 6.66
C GLN A 263 -7.74 -5.76 5.38
N ARG A 264 -8.07 -6.54 4.34
CA ARG A 264 -8.56 -6.00 3.07
C ARG A 264 -9.95 -5.37 3.18
N LEU A 265 -10.81 -5.88 4.07
CA LEU A 265 -12.08 -5.25 4.39
C LEU A 265 -11.86 -3.85 4.99
N ARG A 266 -10.90 -3.71 5.90
CA ARG A 266 -10.51 -2.42 6.46
C ARG A 266 -9.99 -1.48 5.38
N TRP A 267 -9.14 -1.96 4.46
CA TRP A 267 -8.63 -1.18 3.34
C TRP A 267 -9.75 -0.72 2.40
N SER A 268 -10.60 -1.65 1.98
CA SER A 268 -11.73 -1.33 1.09
C SER A 268 -12.66 -0.28 1.71
N ARG A 269 -12.95 -0.42 3.01
CA ARG A 269 -13.76 0.58 3.73
C ARG A 269 -13.04 1.92 3.86
N GLY A 270 -11.74 1.91 4.15
CA GLY A 270 -10.91 3.10 4.21
C GLY A 270 -10.89 3.86 2.88
N TYR A 271 -10.77 3.18 1.76
CA TYR A 271 -10.82 3.80 0.43
C TYR A 271 -12.16 4.49 0.16
N LEU A 272 -13.27 3.87 0.56
CA LEU A 272 -14.60 4.49 0.48
C LEU A 272 -14.71 5.75 1.36
N GLN A 273 -14.14 5.71 2.57
CA GLN A 273 -14.10 6.87 3.46
C GLN A 273 -13.26 8.00 2.85
N VAL A 274 -12.09 7.70 2.33
CA VAL A 274 -11.21 8.67 1.66
C VAL A 274 -11.90 9.28 0.44
N PHE A 275 -12.53 8.45 -0.40
CA PHE A 275 -13.26 8.95 -1.56
C PHE A 275 -14.45 9.85 -1.15
N ARG A 276 -15.19 9.49 -0.12
CA ARG A 276 -16.29 10.31 0.39
C ARG A 276 -15.78 11.67 0.88
N HIS A 277 -14.58 11.72 1.45
CA HIS A 277 -14.00 12.94 2.02
C HIS A 277 -13.34 13.83 0.96
N TYR A 278 -12.60 13.24 0.02
CA TYR A 278 -11.77 13.97 -0.95
C TYR A 278 -12.25 13.86 -2.41
N GLY A 279 -13.28 13.07 -2.70
CA GLY A 279 -13.74 12.80 -4.08
C GLY A 279 -14.06 14.07 -4.87
N ALA A 280 -14.78 15.03 -4.25
CA ALA A 280 -15.08 16.32 -4.89
C ALA A 280 -13.80 17.11 -5.22
N ALA A 281 -12.77 17.06 -4.35
CA ALA A 281 -11.49 17.73 -4.59
C ALA A 281 -10.70 17.03 -5.70
N LEU A 282 -10.72 15.70 -5.73
CA LEU A 282 -10.09 14.90 -6.80
C LEU A 282 -10.73 15.22 -8.16
N PHE A 283 -12.06 15.21 -8.27
CA PHE A 283 -12.74 15.56 -9.53
C PHE A 283 -12.44 17.00 -9.95
N ARG A 284 -12.43 17.95 -9.02
CA ARG A 284 -12.01 19.31 -9.32
C ARG A 284 -10.59 19.39 -9.86
N GLY A 285 -9.66 18.59 -9.28
CA GLY A 285 -8.30 18.45 -9.78
C GLY A 285 -8.24 17.87 -11.20
N ILE A 286 -9.06 16.85 -11.51
CA ILE A 286 -9.17 16.24 -12.85
C ILE A 286 -9.62 17.30 -13.87
N PHE A 287 -10.67 18.04 -13.57
CA PHE A 287 -11.18 19.11 -14.46
C PHE A 287 -10.17 20.27 -14.64
N ARG A 288 -9.21 20.42 -13.74
CA ARG A 288 -8.07 21.35 -13.88
C ARG A 288 -6.86 20.74 -14.59
N GLY A 289 -6.98 19.54 -15.13
CA GLY A 289 -5.93 18.85 -15.90
C GLY A 289 -4.92 18.09 -15.06
N SER A 290 -5.18 17.85 -13.75
CA SER A 290 -4.28 17.07 -12.90
C SER A 290 -4.42 15.56 -13.17
N PHE A 291 -3.43 14.99 -13.87
CA PHE A 291 -3.37 13.55 -14.06
C PHE A 291 -3.16 12.79 -12.74
N SER A 292 -2.42 13.35 -11.78
CA SER A 292 -2.26 12.73 -10.46
C SER A 292 -3.60 12.58 -9.73
N CYS A 293 -4.51 13.57 -9.82
CA CYS A 293 -5.86 13.45 -9.27
C CYS A 293 -6.68 12.36 -9.97
N TYR A 294 -6.55 12.24 -11.30
CA TYR A 294 -7.18 11.16 -12.07
C TYR A 294 -6.68 9.79 -11.61
N ASP A 295 -5.36 9.59 -11.58
CA ASP A 295 -4.74 8.33 -11.19
C ASP A 295 -5.09 7.93 -9.75
N MET A 296 -5.07 8.88 -8.80
CA MET A 296 -5.51 8.62 -7.42
C MET A 296 -7.01 8.28 -7.34
N THR A 297 -7.85 8.89 -8.14
CA THR A 297 -9.27 8.51 -8.24
C THR A 297 -9.42 7.08 -8.71
N MET A 298 -8.69 6.70 -9.79
CA MET A 298 -8.70 5.33 -10.32
C MET A 298 -8.15 4.32 -9.32
N ASN A 299 -7.21 4.73 -8.45
CA ASN A 299 -6.63 3.87 -7.43
C ASN A 299 -7.64 3.49 -6.33
N ILE A 300 -8.58 4.36 -5.96
CA ILE A 300 -9.44 4.16 -4.78
C ILE A 300 -10.89 3.76 -5.10
N MET A 301 -11.42 4.01 -6.30
CA MET A 301 -12.89 3.89 -6.48
C MET A 301 -13.42 3.09 -7.67
N PRO A 302 -13.02 3.31 -8.94
CA PRO A 302 -13.80 2.77 -10.05
C PRO A 302 -13.89 1.26 -10.09
N ALA A 303 -12.83 0.54 -9.71
CA ALA A 303 -12.84 -0.93 -9.70
C ALA A 303 -13.97 -1.49 -8.82
N ALA A 304 -14.16 -0.92 -7.62
CA ALA A 304 -15.21 -1.33 -6.70
C ALA A 304 -16.61 -1.06 -7.28
N VAL A 305 -16.82 0.14 -7.83
CA VAL A 305 -18.10 0.55 -8.42
C VAL A 305 -18.45 -0.30 -9.64
N LEU A 306 -17.49 -0.45 -10.57
CA LEU A 306 -17.71 -1.21 -11.81
C LEU A 306 -17.92 -2.71 -11.55
N SER A 307 -17.16 -3.28 -10.59
CA SER A 307 -17.37 -4.67 -10.17
C SER A 307 -18.75 -4.88 -9.53
N GLY A 308 -19.16 -3.95 -8.68
CA GLY A 308 -20.51 -3.97 -8.07
C GLY A 308 -21.61 -3.84 -9.11
N ALA A 309 -21.47 -2.94 -10.08
CA ALA A 309 -22.42 -2.80 -11.19
C ALA A 309 -22.50 -4.07 -12.06
N SER A 310 -21.35 -4.64 -12.42
CA SER A 310 -21.31 -5.92 -13.17
C SER A 310 -22.02 -7.04 -12.42
N LEU A 311 -21.75 -7.17 -11.11
CA LEU A 311 -22.42 -8.18 -10.30
C LEU A 311 -23.93 -7.95 -10.23
N ALA A 312 -24.39 -6.73 -9.98
CA ALA A 312 -25.81 -6.39 -9.89
C ALA A 312 -26.56 -6.69 -11.20
N VAL A 313 -25.97 -6.33 -12.35
CA VAL A 313 -26.53 -6.61 -13.68
C VAL A 313 -26.67 -8.12 -13.92
N ASN A 314 -25.62 -8.89 -13.64
CA ASN A 314 -25.65 -10.33 -13.89
C ASN A 314 -26.55 -11.09 -12.90
N LEU A 315 -26.63 -10.67 -11.64
CA LEU A 315 -27.59 -11.19 -10.67
C LEU A 315 -29.04 -10.85 -11.06
N GLY A 316 -29.29 -9.61 -11.50
CA GLY A 316 -30.60 -9.19 -12.01
C GLY A 316 -31.03 -10.04 -13.21
N ALA A 317 -30.10 -10.28 -14.16
CA ALA A 317 -30.36 -11.16 -15.30
C ALA A 317 -30.66 -12.62 -14.86
N ALA A 318 -29.94 -13.13 -13.84
CA ALA A 318 -30.21 -14.46 -13.28
C ALA A 318 -31.64 -14.56 -12.69
N VAL A 319 -32.05 -13.54 -11.92
CA VAL A 319 -33.42 -13.50 -11.36
C VAL A 319 -34.47 -13.44 -12.47
N VAL A 320 -34.29 -12.60 -13.47
CA VAL A 320 -35.18 -12.51 -14.62
C VAL A 320 -35.30 -13.87 -15.34
N ASN A 321 -34.16 -14.54 -15.60
CA ASN A 321 -34.16 -15.86 -16.21
C ASN A 321 -34.88 -16.93 -15.36
N CYS A 322 -34.73 -16.87 -14.03
CA CYS A 322 -35.50 -17.77 -13.12
C CYS A 322 -37.01 -17.59 -13.24
N VAL A 323 -37.46 -16.32 -13.38
CA VAL A 323 -38.91 -16.00 -13.38
C VAL A 323 -39.52 -16.19 -14.76
N SER A 324 -38.80 -15.83 -15.84
CA SER A 324 -39.34 -15.82 -17.21
C SER A 324 -39.00 -17.06 -18.04
N GLY A 325 -38.29 -18.04 -17.48
CA GLY A 325 -37.82 -19.21 -18.23
C GLY A 325 -36.82 -18.88 -19.34
N GLY A 326 -36.03 -17.83 -19.16
CA GLY A 326 -35.08 -17.31 -20.14
C GLY A 326 -33.88 -18.22 -20.45
N ASP A 327 -33.09 -17.85 -21.42
CA ASP A 327 -31.91 -18.60 -21.87
C ASP A 327 -30.73 -18.47 -20.93
N TRP A 328 -30.50 -19.50 -20.13
CA TRP A 328 -29.35 -19.57 -19.21
C TRP A 328 -28.00 -19.65 -19.91
N SER A 329 -27.97 -20.07 -21.20
CA SER A 329 -26.71 -20.18 -21.94
C SER A 329 -26.08 -18.81 -22.16
N VAL A 330 -26.88 -17.79 -22.41
CA VAL A 330 -26.41 -16.40 -22.58
C VAL A 330 -25.79 -15.86 -21.31
N LEU A 331 -26.46 -16.08 -20.16
CA LEU A 331 -25.94 -15.66 -18.86
C LEU A 331 -24.63 -16.38 -18.51
N ALA A 332 -24.60 -17.71 -18.68
CA ALA A 332 -23.42 -18.53 -18.42
C ALA A 332 -22.24 -18.10 -19.31
N LEU A 333 -22.49 -17.83 -20.59
CA LEU A 333 -21.45 -17.34 -21.50
C LEU A 333 -20.92 -15.96 -21.09
N CYS A 334 -21.78 -15.01 -20.72
CA CYS A 334 -21.37 -13.70 -20.25
C CYS A 334 -20.50 -13.78 -18.97
N LEU A 335 -20.91 -14.60 -18.00
CA LEU A 335 -20.17 -14.82 -16.75
C LEU A 335 -18.81 -15.47 -17.02
N LEU A 336 -18.78 -16.49 -17.89
CA LEU A 336 -17.54 -17.18 -18.26
C LEU A 336 -16.57 -16.24 -18.99
N GLN A 337 -17.05 -15.45 -19.95
CA GLN A 337 -16.22 -14.48 -20.67
C GLN A 337 -15.65 -13.41 -19.73
N THR A 338 -16.50 -12.86 -18.84
CA THR A 338 -16.04 -11.88 -17.84
C THR A 338 -14.99 -12.48 -16.91
N PHE A 339 -15.23 -13.68 -16.39
CA PHE A 339 -14.29 -14.39 -15.53
C PHE A 339 -12.95 -14.65 -16.23
N LEU A 340 -12.98 -15.21 -17.44
CA LEU A 340 -11.76 -15.51 -18.21
C LEU A 340 -10.98 -14.23 -18.55
N SER A 341 -11.65 -13.16 -18.98
CA SER A 341 -11.01 -11.89 -19.30
C SER A 341 -10.31 -11.29 -18.09
N LEU A 342 -10.98 -11.26 -16.93
CA LEU A 342 -10.40 -10.77 -15.69
C LEU A 342 -9.26 -11.67 -15.21
N TYR A 343 -9.44 -13.00 -15.27
CA TYR A 343 -8.40 -13.96 -14.88
C TYR A 343 -7.14 -13.77 -15.72
N LEU A 344 -7.27 -13.76 -17.04
CA LEU A 344 -6.15 -13.62 -17.96
C LEU A 344 -5.44 -12.26 -17.78
N THR A 345 -6.18 -11.17 -17.62
CA THR A 345 -5.60 -9.84 -17.38
C THR A 345 -4.74 -9.83 -16.10
N VAL A 346 -5.29 -10.32 -14.99
CA VAL A 346 -4.57 -10.36 -13.71
C VAL A 346 -3.42 -11.37 -13.75
N PHE A 347 -3.60 -12.50 -14.42
CA PHE A 347 -2.57 -13.52 -14.63
C PHE A 347 -1.37 -12.95 -15.40
N VAL A 348 -1.60 -12.26 -16.51
CA VAL A 348 -0.53 -11.62 -17.29
C VAL A 348 0.23 -10.60 -16.47
N LEU A 349 -0.47 -9.76 -15.69
CA LEU A 349 0.17 -8.82 -14.77
C LEU A 349 0.99 -9.53 -13.69
N GLY A 350 0.49 -10.63 -13.15
CA GLY A 350 1.20 -11.47 -12.18
C GLY A 350 2.46 -12.10 -12.78
N VAL A 351 2.38 -12.64 -14.00
CA VAL A 351 3.52 -13.21 -14.72
C VAL A 351 4.57 -12.15 -15.02
N ILE A 352 4.18 -11.00 -15.56
CA ILE A 352 5.10 -9.88 -15.84
C ILE A 352 5.82 -9.48 -14.55
N THR A 353 5.08 -9.29 -13.46
CA THR A 353 5.68 -8.93 -12.16
C THR A 353 6.62 -10.03 -11.65
N THR A 354 6.21 -11.29 -11.71
CA THR A 354 7.04 -12.41 -11.25
C THR A 354 8.34 -12.52 -12.03
N VAL A 355 8.29 -12.36 -13.35
CA VAL A 355 9.48 -12.46 -14.22
C VAL A 355 10.43 -11.28 -13.99
N THR A 356 9.92 -10.07 -13.88
CA THR A 356 10.76 -8.88 -13.71
C THR A 356 11.29 -8.67 -12.31
N GLU A 357 10.59 -9.21 -11.30
CA GLU A 357 11.00 -9.18 -9.89
C GLU A 357 11.56 -10.53 -9.42
N TRP A 358 11.95 -11.41 -10.36
CA TRP A 358 12.36 -12.77 -10.07
C TRP A 358 13.46 -12.86 -9.01
N ASP A 359 14.46 -11.98 -9.07
CA ASP A 359 15.58 -11.95 -8.14
C ASP A 359 15.23 -11.33 -6.78
N ASN A 360 14.19 -10.52 -6.72
CA ASN A 360 13.67 -9.90 -5.49
C ASN A 360 12.67 -10.79 -4.74
N ILE A 361 12.22 -11.89 -5.35
CA ILE A 361 11.32 -12.87 -4.73
C ILE A 361 12.15 -14.01 -4.11
N TYR A 362 12.12 -14.11 -2.80
CA TYR A 362 12.93 -15.10 -2.04
C TYR A 362 12.11 -16.37 -1.77
N CYS A 363 12.00 -17.24 -2.77
CA CYS A 363 11.47 -18.60 -2.66
C CYS A 363 11.85 -19.44 -3.88
N SER A 364 11.59 -20.75 -3.84
CA SER A 364 11.92 -21.67 -4.95
C SER A 364 11.19 -21.30 -6.26
N ALA A 365 11.82 -21.57 -7.40
CA ALA A 365 11.28 -21.28 -8.73
C ALA A 365 9.87 -21.87 -8.96
N GLY A 366 9.64 -23.10 -8.51
CA GLY A 366 8.31 -23.74 -8.60
C GLY A 366 7.23 -22.97 -7.85
N LYS A 367 7.54 -22.44 -6.66
CA LYS A 367 6.59 -21.59 -5.90
C LYS A 367 6.32 -20.26 -6.62
N LYS A 368 7.34 -19.62 -7.22
CA LYS A 368 7.15 -18.38 -7.98
C LYS A 368 6.15 -18.57 -9.12
N VAL A 369 6.33 -19.64 -9.91
CA VAL A 369 5.40 -19.98 -11.00
C VAL A 369 4.01 -20.32 -10.48
N TRP A 370 3.91 -21.16 -9.45
CA TRP A 370 2.61 -21.54 -8.87
C TRP A 370 1.83 -20.34 -8.33
N TYR A 371 2.52 -19.43 -7.65
CA TYR A 371 1.84 -18.25 -7.08
C TYR A 371 1.49 -17.20 -8.13
N ALA A 372 2.17 -17.14 -9.27
CA ALA A 372 1.71 -16.34 -10.40
C ALA A 372 0.37 -16.87 -10.96
N ILE A 373 0.19 -18.22 -11.00
CA ILE A 373 -1.08 -18.85 -11.43
C ILE A 373 -2.21 -18.58 -10.42
N THR A 374 -1.90 -18.61 -9.11
CA THR A 374 -2.93 -18.37 -8.07
C THR A 374 -3.20 -16.90 -7.79
N PHE A 375 -2.38 -15.97 -8.29
CA PHE A 375 -2.54 -14.54 -8.09
C PHE A 375 -3.92 -14.01 -8.52
N PRO A 376 -4.50 -14.38 -9.68
CA PRO A 376 -5.87 -13.99 -10.02
C PRO A 376 -6.91 -14.45 -9.00
N VAL A 377 -6.75 -15.66 -8.45
CA VAL A 377 -7.67 -16.18 -7.42
C VAL A 377 -7.61 -15.30 -6.17
N PHE A 378 -6.41 -14.90 -5.73
CA PHE A 378 -6.24 -13.97 -4.63
C PHE A 378 -6.96 -12.63 -4.92
N MET A 379 -6.78 -12.08 -6.12
CA MET A 379 -7.42 -10.81 -6.51
C MET A 379 -8.95 -10.93 -6.57
N PHE A 380 -9.50 -12.05 -7.02
CA PHE A 380 -10.95 -12.26 -7.05
C PHE A 380 -11.59 -12.28 -5.67
N THR A 381 -10.84 -12.66 -4.63
CA THR A 381 -11.36 -12.56 -3.26
C THR A 381 -11.63 -11.12 -2.80
N TYR A 382 -11.14 -10.08 -3.53
CA TYR A 382 -11.52 -8.69 -3.29
C TYR A 382 -12.98 -8.40 -3.62
N ILE A 383 -13.59 -9.11 -4.58
CA ILE A 383 -14.97 -8.87 -5.00
C ILE A 383 -15.95 -8.98 -3.80
N PRO A 384 -16.03 -10.12 -3.09
CA PRO A 384 -16.90 -10.22 -1.92
C PRO A 384 -16.48 -9.28 -0.78
N ILE A 385 -15.17 -9.01 -0.62
CA ILE A 385 -14.68 -8.09 0.42
C ILE A 385 -15.20 -6.67 0.18
N VAL A 386 -15.12 -6.17 -1.06
CA VAL A 386 -15.62 -4.85 -1.42
C VAL A 386 -17.12 -4.75 -1.19
N ILE A 387 -17.90 -5.78 -1.55
CA ILE A 387 -19.35 -5.80 -1.32
C ILE A 387 -19.64 -5.69 0.18
N VAL A 388 -18.98 -6.52 1.00
CA VAL A 388 -19.15 -6.47 2.48
C VAL A 388 -18.75 -5.10 3.02
N SER A 389 -17.71 -4.44 2.45
CA SER A 389 -17.25 -3.13 2.89
C SER A 389 -18.27 -2.00 2.69
N LEU A 390 -19.21 -2.17 1.76
CA LEU A 390 -20.30 -1.20 1.55
C LEU A 390 -21.27 -1.14 2.74
N PHE A 391 -21.51 -2.29 3.38
CA PHE A 391 -22.50 -2.45 4.43
C PHE A 391 -21.91 -2.57 5.85
N HIS A 392 -20.63 -2.95 5.95
CA HIS A 392 -19.97 -3.20 7.24
C HIS A 392 -18.87 -2.16 7.51
N ASN A 393 -18.88 -1.59 8.71
CA ASN A 393 -17.84 -0.69 9.18
C ASN A 393 -16.92 -1.44 10.16
N PRO A 394 -15.79 -1.98 9.71
CA PRO A 394 -14.92 -2.78 10.56
C PRO A 394 -14.25 -1.89 11.62
N ALA A 395 -14.25 -2.34 12.87
CA ALA A 395 -13.41 -1.74 13.89
C ALA A 395 -11.93 -2.03 13.56
N TRP A 396 -11.06 -1.09 13.90
CA TRP A 396 -9.62 -1.31 13.80
C TRP A 396 -9.21 -2.44 14.76
N GLN A 397 -8.49 -3.43 14.25
CA GLN A 397 -7.92 -4.53 15.03
C GLN A 397 -6.46 -4.73 14.61
N PRO A 398 -5.53 -4.97 15.57
CA PRO A 398 -4.13 -5.26 15.22
C PRO A 398 -4.04 -6.58 14.46
N ILE A 399 -3.08 -6.63 13.54
CA ILE A 399 -2.67 -7.85 12.87
C ILE A 399 -1.58 -8.46 13.74
N ARG A 400 -1.59 -9.78 13.88
CA ARG A 400 -0.57 -10.48 14.64
C ARG A 400 0.63 -10.75 13.76
N HIS A 401 1.77 -10.17 14.13
CA HIS A 401 3.06 -10.45 13.50
C HIS A 401 3.86 -11.38 14.45
N SER A 402 4.47 -12.40 13.88
CA SER A 402 5.18 -13.42 14.67
C SER A 402 6.51 -13.82 14.03
N ARG A 403 6.80 -13.33 12.83
CA ARG A 403 7.99 -13.71 12.08
C ARG A 403 9.17 -12.83 12.46
N SER A 404 9.83 -13.21 13.55
CA SER A 404 11.09 -12.61 13.98
C SER A 404 12.22 -13.17 13.07
N VAL A 405 12.54 -12.44 12.00
CA VAL A 405 13.61 -12.77 11.05
C VAL A 405 14.46 -11.55 10.76
N ASN A 406 15.75 -11.77 10.50
CA ASN A 406 16.66 -10.74 10.01
C ASN A 406 16.79 -10.80 8.46
N LEU A 407 17.46 -9.80 7.88
CA LEU A 407 17.61 -9.70 6.42
C LEU A 407 18.32 -10.93 5.82
N GLN A 408 19.35 -11.47 6.49
CA GLN A 408 20.07 -12.64 6.01
C GLN A 408 19.16 -13.87 5.90
N GLN A 409 18.28 -14.07 6.87
CA GLN A 409 17.29 -15.16 6.87
C GLN A 409 16.24 -14.99 5.77
N ILE A 410 15.83 -13.74 5.48
CA ILE A 410 14.91 -13.46 4.35
C ILE A 410 15.59 -13.85 3.03
N CYS A 411 16.81 -13.41 2.80
CA CYS A 411 17.55 -13.66 1.57
C CYS A 411 17.97 -15.14 1.39
N ALA A 412 18.12 -15.91 2.46
CA ALA A 412 18.45 -17.33 2.41
C ALA A 412 17.31 -18.22 1.84
N GLY A 413 16.11 -17.67 1.64
CA GLY A 413 14.96 -18.39 1.07
C GLY A 413 15.00 -18.60 -0.44
N LYS A 414 16.11 -18.28 -1.13
CA LYS A 414 16.29 -18.47 -2.59
C LYS A 414 16.43 -19.93 -2.99
#